data_59c5a5eb0be4ec65a298249678089697
#
_entry.id   59c5a5eb0be4ec65a298249678089697
#
_cell.length_a   1.000
_cell.length_b   1.000
_cell.length_c   1.000
_cell.angle_alpha   90.00
_cell.angle_beta   90.00
_cell.angle_gamma   90.00
#
_symmetry.space_group_name_H-M   'P 1'
#
loop_
_entity.id
_entity.type
_entity.pdbx_description
1 polymer ?
#
loop_
_entity_poly.entity_id
_entity_poly.type
_entity_poly.pdbx_seq_one_letter_code
_entity_poly.pdbx_strand_id
1 'polypeptide(L)'
;IWSHKMRSFLTMLGIIIGIASIIAIVSTIKGTSEQIKEDLIGAGNNTVSVSLNYGDSDYDPEYGMTDGTEPPLLSDQQKEDVMNLDHVENATFFYSRTYTSSVYYENTSFQGGSIYGIDMNYLDTCGYMVRSGRGFIQKDYDEMRKVVLVDSNAADNLFAGKDPVGKTIEIGSEPFTVIGVVEQNDDYQPNIKTIDEYNQYYQMIMGTVMIPNKCWPMAFKFDEPENAVIRADSTDNMSSAGNAAAD
;
A
#
# COMPACT_ATOMS: atom_id res chain seq x y z
N ILE A 1 -5.73 -59.83 38.23
CA ILE A 1 -6.36 -59.45 36.93
C ILE A 1 -6.66 -57.93 36.83
N TRP A 2 -7.02 -57.24 37.90
CA TRP A 2 -7.32 -55.82 37.91
C TRP A 2 -6.06 -54.92 37.74
N SER A 3 -4.92 -55.30 38.26
CA SER A 3 -3.64 -54.56 38.23
C SER A 3 -3.10 -54.40 36.80
N HIS A 4 -3.31 -55.36 35.90
CA HIS A 4 -2.89 -55.23 34.49
C HIS A 4 -3.79 -54.29 33.70
N LYS A 5 -5.08 -54.22 33.99
CA LYS A 5 -6.02 -53.27 33.35
C LYS A 5 -5.74 -51.84 33.71
N MET A 6 -5.38 -51.54 34.96
CA MET A 6 -5.00 -50.23 35.42
C MET A 6 -3.70 -49.73 34.77
N ARG A 7 -2.71 -50.61 34.55
CA ARG A 7 -1.47 -50.25 33.87
C ARG A 7 -1.72 -49.87 32.40
N SER A 8 -2.51 -50.68 31.67
CA SER A 8 -2.86 -50.39 30.28
C SER A 8 -3.70 -49.14 30.16
N PHE A 9 -4.61 -48.85 31.09
CA PHE A 9 -5.40 -47.64 31.12
C PHE A 9 -4.52 -46.39 31.34
N LEU A 10 -3.59 -46.44 32.30
CA LEU A 10 -2.65 -45.33 32.57
C LEU A 10 -1.73 -45.03 31.38
N THR A 11 -1.23 -46.08 30.72
CA THR A 11 -0.37 -45.85 29.51
C THR A 11 -1.16 -45.26 28.36
N MET A 12 -2.39 -45.74 28.13
CA MET A 12 -3.27 -45.18 27.09
C MET A 12 -3.63 -43.74 27.38
N LEU A 13 -3.94 -43.40 28.64
CA LEU A 13 -4.21 -42.02 29.07
C LEU A 13 -3.01 -41.11 28.85
N GLY A 14 -1.79 -41.58 29.16
CA GLY A 14 -0.55 -40.82 28.92
C GLY A 14 -0.30 -40.51 27.44
N ILE A 15 -0.58 -41.48 26.55
CA ILE A 15 -0.46 -41.29 25.10
C ILE A 15 -1.50 -40.28 24.60
N ILE A 16 -2.75 -40.39 25.05
CA ILE A 16 -3.84 -39.46 24.66
C ILE A 16 -3.50 -38.03 25.08
N ILE A 17 -3.06 -37.83 26.34
CA ILE A 17 -2.65 -36.51 26.84
C ILE A 17 -1.46 -35.95 26.03
N GLY A 18 -0.48 -36.81 25.72
CA GLY A 18 0.67 -36.41 24.92
C GLY A 18 0.29 -35.91 23.51
N ILE A 19 -0.55 -36.69 22.82
CA ILE A 19 -1.03 -36.30 21.47
C ILE A 19 -1.92 -35.05 21.54
N ALA A 20 -2.83 -34.99 22.51
CA ALA A 20 -3.70 -33.80 22.68
C ALA A 20 -2.89 -32.54 22.97
N SER A 21 -1.83 -32.63 23.76
CA SER A 21 -0.94 -31.50 24.05
C SER A 21 -0.19 -31.00 22.80
N ILE A 22 0.30 -31.93 21.96
CA ILE A 22 0.98 -31.57 20.71
C ILE A 22 0.00 -30.87 19.75
N ILE A 23 -1.21 -31.43 19.60
CA ILE A 23 -2.24 -30.82 18.73
C ILE A 23 -2.62 -29.44 19.25
N ALA A 24 -2.81 -29.26 20.55
CA ALA A 24 -3.13 -27.96 21.14
C ALA A 24 -2.03 -26.93 20.87
N ILE A 25 -0.75 -27.29 21.08
CA ILE A 25 0.40 -26.43 20.85
C ILE A 25 0.47 -26.03 19.36
N VAL A 26 0.39 -26.98 18.43
CA VAL A 26 0.47 -26.72 17.00
C VAL A 26 -0.69 -25.84 16.53
N SER A 27 -1.91 -26.10 17.04
CA SER A 27 -3.09 -25.29 16.71
C SER A 27 -2.96 -23.85 17.24
N THR A 28 -2.44 -23.69 18.46
CA THR A 28 -2.19 -22.36 19.04
C THR A 28 -1.14 -21.60 18.24
N ILE A 29 -0.02 -22.25 17.89
CA ILE A 29 1.06 -21.61 17.10
C ILE A 29 0.53 -21.18 15.73
N LYS A 30 -0.21 -22.05 15.04
CA LYS A 30 -0.81 -21.70 13.74
C LYS A 30 -1.80 -20.54 13.86
N GLY A 31 -2.71 -20.60 14.83
CA GLY A 31 -3.68 -19.54 15.07
C GLY A 31 -3.03 -18.20 15.41
N THR A 32 -1.99 -18.20 16.26
CA THR A 32 -1.24 -16.97 16.59
C THR A 32 -0.45 -16.45 15.38
N SER A 33 0.15 -17.35 14.59
CA SER A 33 0.89 -16.94 13.38
C SER A 33 -0.04 -16.30 12.35
N GLU A 34 -1.24 -16.87 12.14
CA GLU A 34 -2.22 -16.30 11.22
C GLU A 34 -2.74 -14.94 11.73
N GLN A 35 -2.99 -14.83 13.03
CA GLN A 35 -3.42 -13.57 13.63
C GLN A 35 -2.32 -12.48 13.56
N ILE A 36 -1.05 -12.86 13.73
CA ILE A 36 0.07 -11.92 13.55
C ILE A 36 0.18 -11.47 12.08
N LYS A 37 -0.01 -12.39 11.13
CA LYS A 37 -0.07 -12.03 9.70
C LYS A 37 -1.20 -11.04 9.42
N GLU A 38 -2.41 -11.32 9.89
CA GLU A 38 -3.55 -10.40 9.75
C GLU A 38 -3.29 -9.03 10.41
N ASP A 39 -2.70 -9.03 11.60
CA ASP A 39 -2.40 -7.79 12.34
C ASP A 39 -1.28 -6.95 11.67
N LEU A 40 -0.31 -7.59 11.03
CA LEU A 40 0.83 -6.93 10.38
C LEU A 40 0.54 -6.46 8.94
N ILE A 41 -0.39 -7.14 8.26
CA ILE A 41 -0.62 -6.97 6.83
C ILE A 41 -1.96 -6.27 6.56
N GLY A 42 -2.81 -6.12 7.58
CA GLY A 42 -4.22 -5.77 7.43
C GLY A 42 -5.04 -6.97 6.90
N ALA A 43 -6.19 -7.22 7.47
CA ALA A 43 -7.03 -8.36 7.07
C ALA A 43 -7.36 -8.29 5.56
N GLY A 44 -6.96 -9.31 4.82
CA GLY A 44 -7.25 -9.42 3.39
C GLY A 44 -6.31 -8.65 2.44
N ASN A 45 -5.28 -7.97 2.95
CA ASN A 45 -4.32 -7.24 2.13
C ASN A 45 -3.13 -8.12 1.74
N ASN A 46 -3.23 -8.80 0.60
CA ASN A 46 -2.14 -9.60 0.02
C ASN A 46 -1.15 -8.73 -0.78
N THR A 47 -0.93 -7.47 -0.40
CA THR A 47 -0.06 -6.56 -1.15
C THR A 47 1.33 -6.46 -0.54
N VAL A 48 2.33 -6.34 -1.40
CA VAL A 48 3.75 -6.11 -1.07
C VAL A 48 4.21 -4.87 -1.81
N SER A 49 4.77 -3.91 -1.08
CA SER A 49 5.39 -2.74 -1.70
C SER A 49 6.84 -3.05 -2.07
N VAL A 50 7.21 -2.69 -3.28
CA VAL A 50 8.58 -2.75 -3.79
C VAL A 50 9.01 -1.34 -4.14
N SER A 51 10.02 -0.83 -3.46
CA SER A 51 10.56 0.51 -3.66
C SER A 51 12.05 0.45 -4.00
N LEU A 52 12.51 1.45 -4.73
CA LEU A 52 13.93 1.60 -5.02
C LEU A 52 14.67 2.07 -3.76
N ASN A 53 15.69 1.31 -3.35
CA ASN A 53 16.56 1.67 -2.25
C ASN A 53 17.94 2.06 -2.77
N TYR A 54 18.55 3.04 -2.13
CA TYR A 54 19.95 3.41 -2.35
C TYR A 54 20.77 3.13 -1.07
N GLY A 55 21.49 2.03 -1.07
CA GLY A 55 22.15 1.52 0.14
C GLY A 55 21.11 1.06 1.18
N ASP A 56 21.20 1.61 2.38
CA ASP A 56 20.28 1.29 3.48
C ASP A 56 19.10 2.29 3.61
N SER A 57 18.91 3.18 2.63
CA SER A 57 17.88 4.22 2.65
C SER A 57 16.99 4.14 1.41
N ASP A 58 15.72 4.54 1.56
CA ASP A 58 14.82 4.72 0.44
C ASP A 58 15.36 5.80 -0.50
N TYR A 59 15.17 5.62 -1.81
CA TYR A 59 15.50 6.64 -2.80
C TYR A 59 14.60 7.86 -2.64
N ASP A 60 15.21 9.04 -2.51
CA ASP A 60 14.49 10.32 -2.46
C ASP A 60 14.64 11.06 -3.80
N PRO A 61 13.55 11.19 -4.58
CA PRO A 61 13.60 11.84 -5.88
C PRO A 61 13.98 13.34 -5.81
N GLU A 62 13.79 14.01 -4.68
CA GLU A 62 14.12 15.42 -4.52
C GLU A 62 15.63 15.64 -4.43
N TYR A 63 16.34 14.75 -3.75
CA TYR A 63 17.78 14.83 -3.55
C TYR A 63 18.58 14.03 -4.59
N GLY A 64 17.97 13.02 -5.21
CA GLY A 64 18.64 12.16 -6.19
C GLY A 64 19.69 11.23 -5.57
N MET A 65 20.50 10.61 -6.41
CA MET A 65 21.62 9.79 -5.94
C MET A 65 22.87 10.66 -5.70
N THR A 66 23.53 10.44 -4.56
CA THR A 66 24.70 11.25 -4.15
C THR A 66 25.95 10.99 -4.99
N ASP A 67 26.01 9.89 -5.72
CA ASP A 67 27.14 9.50 -6.59
C ASP A 67 26.97 9.96 -8.04
N GLY A 68 25.84 10.63 -8.37
CA GLY A 68 25.55 11.12 -9.69
C GLY A 68 25.09 10.03 -10.68
N THR A 69 24.77 8.82 -10.23
CA THR A 69 24.11 7.81 -11.05
C THR A 69 22.64 8.16 -11.26
N GLU A 70 22.10 7.86 -12.43
CA GLU A 70 20.68 7.98 -12.68
C GLU A 70 19.97 6.71 -12.17
N PRO A 71 18.80 6.85 -11.52
CA PRO A 71 18.04 5.69 -11.09
C PRO A 71 17.55 4.87 -12.30
N PRO A 72 17.44 3.55 -12.17
CA PRO A 72 16.89 2.73 -13.24
C PRO A 72 15.41 3.05 -13.43
N LEU A 73 15.00 3.21 -14.69
CA LEU A 73 13.61 3.37 -15.07
C LEU A 73 13.04 2.05 -15.56
N LEU A 74 11.85 1.70 -15.12
CA LEU A 74 11.16 0.48 -15.55
C LEU A 74 10.61 0.66 -16.97
N SER A 75 10.99 -0.22 -17.87
CA SER A 75 10.39 -0.31 -19.21
C SER A 75 9.01 -0.96 -19.15
N ASP A 76 8.16 -0.68 -20.14
CA ASP A 76 6.84 -1.33 -20.24
C ASP A 76 6.92 -2.84 -20.27
N GLN A 77 7.99 -3.41 -20.89
CA GLN A 77 8.21 -4.85 -20.89
C GLN A 77 8.49 -5.40 -19.49
N GLN A 78 9.32 -4.75 -18.70
CA GLN A 78 9.58 -5.17 -17.31
C GLN A 78 8.32 -5.11 -16.44
N LYS A 79 7.47 -4.08 -16.63
CA LYS A 79 6.17 -3.99 -15.96
C LYS A 79 5.25 -5.15 -16.33
N GLU A 80 5.24 -5.52 -17.61
CA GLU A 80 4.49 -6.66 -18.10
C GLU A 80 5.04 -7.99 -17.55
N ASP A 81 6.38 -8.13 -17.48
CA ASP A 81 7.05 -9.30 -16.93
C ASP A 81 6.70 -9.47 -15.43
N VAL A 82 6.68 -8.38 -14.65
CA VAL A 82 6.25 -8.40 -13.23
C VAL A 82 4.79 -8.86 -13.09
N MET A 83 3.88 -8.38 -13.94
CA MET A 83 2.48 -8.81 -13.90
C MET A 83 2.28 -10.30 -14.26
N ASN A 84 3.24 -10.90 -14.96
CA ASN A 84 3.20 -12.30 -15.36
C ASN A 84 4.01 -13.24 -14.44
N LEU A 85 4.57 -12.74 -13.33
CA LEU A 85 5.27 -13.58 -12.36
C LEU A 85 4.32 -14.55 -11.66
N ASP A 86 4.87 -15.69 -11.24
CA ASP A 86 4.14 -16.67 -10.44
C ASP A 86 3.66 -16.03 -9.13
N HIS A 87 2.42 -16.32 -8.73
CA HIS A 87 1.78 -15.82 -7.54
C HIS A 87 1.46 -14.32 -7.52
N VAL A 88 1.60 -13.61 -8.63
CA VAL A 88 1.14 -12.23 -8.79
C VAL A 88 -0.28 -12.22 -9.35
N GLU A 89 -1.22 -11.71 -8.59
CA GLU A 89 -2.61 -11.51 -9.03
C GLU A 89 -2.77 -10.18 -9.77
N ASN A 90 -2.13 -9.13 -9.27
CA ASN A 90 -2.14 -7.80 -9.87
C ASN A 90 -0.87 -7.04 -9.46
N ALA A 91 -0.46 -6.09 -10.27
CA ALA A 91 0.62 -5.18 -9.98
C ALA A 91 0.28 -3.76 -10.44
N THR A 92 0.79 -2.77 -9.73
CA THR A 92 0.65 -1.36 -10.07
C THR A 92 1.98 -0.65 -9.90
N PHE A 93 2.22 0.35 -10.77
CA PHE A 93 3.44 1.15 -10.77
C PHE A 93 3.08 2.61 -10.59
N PHE A 94 3.81 3.29 -9.68
CA PHE A 94 3.48 4.64 -9.31
C PHE A 94 4.71 5.45 -8.93
N TYR A 95 4.67 6.74 -9.24
CA TYR A 95 5.60 7.72 -8.70
C TYR A 95 5.16 8.15 -7.32
N SER A 96 6.09 8.48 -6.44
CA SER A 96 5.77 8.98 -5.11
C SER A 96 6.72 10.07 -4.66
N ARG A 97 6.15 11.07 -3.98
CA ARG A 97 6.89 12.03 -3.15
C ARG A 97 6.20 12.15 -1.81
N THR A 98 6.94 11.96 -0.74
CA THR A 98 6.47 12.08 0.63
C THR A 98 6.87 13.42 1.22
N TYR A 99 6.15 13.86 2.25
CA TYR A 99 6.39 15.14 2.93
C TYR A 99 6.41 16.36 1.99
N THR A 100 5.60 16.30 0.94
CA THR A 100 5.57 17.37 -0.07
C THR A 100 5.05 18.68 0.49
N SER A 101 5.65 19.78 0.04
CA SER A 101 5.18 21.15 0.28
C SER A 101 4.71 21.83 -1.02
N SER A 102 4.56 21.09 -2.10
CA SER A 102 4.28 21.63 -3.44
C SER A 102 2.80 21.56 -3.83
N VAL A 103 1.90 21.27 -2.88
CA VAL A 103 0.44 21.22 -3.11
C VAL A 103 -0.27 22.32 -2.34
N TYR A 104 -1.12 23.06 -3.04
CA TYR A 104 -1.88 24.17 -2.46
C TYR A 104 -3.34 24.20 -2.93
N TYR A 105 -4.21 24.54 -2.01
CA TYR A 105 -5.57 24.97 -2.31
C TYR A 105 -5.76 26.40 -1.80
N GLU A 106 -5.94 27.37 -2.70
CA GLU A 106 -5.98 28.80 -2.36
C GLU A 106 -4.72 29.19 -1.54
N ASN A 107 -4.91 29.54 -0.26
CA ASN A 107 -3.82 29.90 0.65
C ASN A 107 -3.46 28.78 1.63
N THR A 108 -4.02 27.57 1.45
CA THR A 108 -3.76 26.43 2.31
C THR A 108 -2.73 25.53 1.65
N SER A 109 -1.60 25.33 2.32
CA SER A 109 -0.56 24.37 1.91
C SER A 109 -0.87 22.99 2.47
N PHE A 110 -0.75 21.97 1.63
CA PHE A 110 -0.78 20.57 2.05
C PHE A 110 0.60 20.17 2.59
N GLN A 111 0.74 20.13 3.91
CA GLN A 111 2.04 19.85 4.53
C GLN A 111 2.10 18.43 5.08
N GLY A 112 3.23 17.78 4.84
CA GLY A 112 3.55 16.47 5.40
C GLY A 112 2.83 15.28 4.76
N GLY A 113 1.96 15.52 3.78
CA GLY A 113 1.27 14.47 3.03
C GLY A 113 2.09 13.95 1.85
N SER A 114 1.52 13.01 1.12
CA SER A 114 2.14 12.35 -0.02
C SER A 114 1.44 12.72 -1.34
N ILE A 115 2.21 12.71 -2.41
CA ILE A 115 1.71 12.82 -3.78
C ILE A 115 2.11 11.56 -4.53
N TYR A 116 1.13 10.95 -5.21
CA TYR A 116 1.35 9.78 -6.05
C TYR A 116 0.93 10.03 -7.49
N GLY A 117 1.78 9.60 -8.41
CA GLY A 117 1.45 9.51 -9.84
C GLY A 117 1.09 8.08 -10.17
N ILE A 118 -0.20 7.75 -10.22
CA ILE A 118 -0.70 6.38 -10.25
C ILE A 118 -1.14 5.92 -11.64
N ASP A 119 -1.00 4.62 -11.89
CA ASP A 119 -1.57 3.95 -13.06
C ASP A 119 -3.05 3.57 -12.85
N MET A 120 -3.65 2.90 -13.85
CA MET A 120 -5.06 2.49 -13.80
C MET A 120 -5.35 1.41 -12.75
N ASN A 121 -4.34 0.60 -12.40
CA ASN A 121 -4.50 -0.55 -11.51
C ASN A 121 -4.37 -0.15 -10.03
N TYR A 122 -3.80 1.01 -9.74
CA TYR A 122 -3.42 1.42 -8.38
C TYR A 122 -4.59 1.36 -7.38
N LEU A 123 -5.71 1.98 -7.72
CA LEU A 123 -6.85 2.05 -6.80
C LEU A 123 -7.37 0.65 -6.45
N ASP A 124 -7.51 -0.23 -7.45
CA ASP A 124 -7.93 -1.61 -7.22
C ASP A 124 -6.88 -2.40 -6.45
N THR A 125 -5.61 -2.35 -6.88
CA THR A 125 -4.52 -3.12 -6.24
C THR A 125 -4.33 -2.72 -4.79
N CYS A 126 -4.40 -1.42 -4.47
CA CYS A 126 -4.21 -0.90 -3.12
C CYS A 126 -5.51 -0.76 -2.32
N GLY A 127 -6.64 -1.26 -2.83
CA GLY A 127 -7.92 -1.30 -2.12
C GLY A 127 -8.56 0.06 -1.88
N TYR A 128 -8.35 1.02 -2.77
CA TYR A 128 -9.03 2.30 -2.71
C TYR A 128 -10.39 2.27 -3.39
N MET A 129 -11.39 2.84 -2.75
CA MET A 129 -12.73 3.03 -3.28
C MET A 129 -13.04 4.52 -3.46
N VAL A 130 -13.80 4.84 -4.51
CA VAL A 130 -14.28 6.21 -4.72
C VAL A 130 -15.47 6.48 -3.79
N ARG A 131 -15.30 7.42 -2.87
CA ARG A 131 -16.32 7.85 -1.92
C ARG A 131 -17.25 8.92 -2.49
N SER A 132 -16.68 9.85 -3.27
CA SER A 132 -17.39 10.97 -3.88
C SER A 132 -16.77 11.31 -5.23
N GLY A 133 -17.57 11.79 -6.18
CA GLY A 133 -17.09 12.10 -7.51
C GLY A 133 -16.87 10.86 -8.38
N ARG A 134 -15.72 10.77 -9.06
CA ARG A 134 -15.33 9.64 -9.91
C ARG A 134 -13.83 9.32 -9.78
N GLY A 135 -13.46 8.09 -10.07
CA GLY A 135 -12.08 7.67 -10.28
C GLY A 135 -11.51 8.12 -11.63
N PHE A 136 -10.24 7.79 -11.87
CA PHE A 136 -9.63 7.98 -13.18
C PHE A 136 -10.24 7.04 -14.22
N ILE A 137 -10.27 7.50 -15.46
CA ILE A 137 -10.67 6.72 -16.64
C ILE A 137 -9.55 6.77 -17.68
N GLN A 138 -9.51 5.81 -18.60
CA GLN A 138 -8.46 5.71 -19.62
C GLN A 138 -8.22 7.05 -20.34
N LYS A 139 -9.27 7.81 -20.60
CA LYS A 139 -9.17 9.12 -21.26
C LYS A 139 -8.40 10.16 -20.46
N ASP A 140 -8.35 10.06 -19.11
CA ASP A 140 -7.56 10.98 -18.29
C ASP A 140 -6.06 10.75 -18.49
N TYR A 141 -5.66 9.50 -18.78
CA TYR A 141 -4.28 9.13 -19.11
C TYR A 141 -3.93 9.46 -20.57
N ASP A 142 -4.79 9.09 -21.52
CA ASP A 142 -4.54 9.29 -22.96
C ASP A 142 -4.41 10.76 -23.33
N GLU A 143 -5.26 11.60 -22.74
CA GLU A 143 -5.29 13.05 -22.98
C GLU A 143 -4.44 13.83 -21.97
N MET A 144 -3.73 13.16 -21.06
CA MET A 144 -2.94 13.78 -19.97
C MET A 144 -3.74 14.85 -19.24
N ARG A 145 -4.97 14.52 -18.83
CA ARG A 145 -5.85 15.47 -18.17
C ARG A 145 -5.31 15.82 -16.80
N LYS A 146 -5.24 17.10 -16.49
CA LYS A 146 -4.87 17.63 -15.17
C LYS A 146 -6.02 17.44 -14.19
N VAL A 147 -6.26 16.20 -13.79
CA VAL A 147 -7.26 15.80 -12.81
C VAL A 147 -6.57 15.13 -11.63
N VAL A 148 -7.21 15.21 -10.47
CA VAL A 148 -6.63 14.73 -9.22
C VAL A 148 -7.69 14.06 -8.36
N LEU A 149 -7.29 12.99 -7.67
CA LEU A 149 -8.02 12.37 -6.57
C LEU A 149 -7.35 12.79 -5.27
N VAL A 150 -8.13 12.96 -4.23
CA VAL A 150 -7.65 13.20 -2.86
C VAL A 150 -8.21 12.12 -1.95
N ASP A 151 -7.43 11.63 -1.01
CA ASP A 151 -8.01 10.79 0.03
C ASP A 151 -8.76 11.62 1.09
N SER A 152 -9.45 10.96 2.00
CA SER A 152 -10.26 11.64 3.02
C SER A 152 -9.42 12.57 3.90
N ASN A 153 -8.20 12.18 4.26
CA ASN A 153 -7.31 12.99 5.09
C ASN A 153 -6.79 14.24 4.34
N ALA A 154 -6.37 14.06 3.08
CA ALA A 154 -5.96 15.19 2.23
C ALA A 154 -7.13 16.14 1.98
N ALA A 155 -8.35 15.61 1.80
CA ALA A 155 -9.55 16.43 1.65
C ALA A 155 -9.81 17.29 2.90
N ASP A 156 -9.73 16.71 4.08
CA ASP A 156 -9.91 17.45 5.34
C ASP A 156 -8.83 18.50 5.55
N ASN A 157 -7.56 18.18 5.26
CA ASN A 157 -6.43 19.08 5.43
C ASN A 157 -6.46 20.26 4.45
N LEU A 158 -6.79 20.03 3.19
CA LEU A 158 -6.78 21.09 2.16
C LEU A 158 -8.07 21.91 2.16
N PHE A 159 -9.23 21.29 2.37
CA PHE A 159 -10.52 21.93 2.13
C PHE A 159 -11.29 22.29 3.39
N ALA A 160 -10.78 21.93 4.59
CA ALA A 160 -11.38 22.26 5.88
C ALA A 160 -12.89 21.92 5.96
N GLY A 161 -13.26 20.72 5.51
CA GLY A 161 -14.63 20.21 5.52
C GLY A 161 -15.53 20.73 4.37
N LYS A 162 -15.00 21.49 3.41
CA LYS A 162 -15.71 21.85 2.17
C LYS A 162 -15.64 20.71 1.18
N ASP A 163 -16.65 20.55 0.32
CA ASP A 163 -16.62 19.60 -0.78
C ASP A 163 -15.44 19.90 -1.75
N PRO A 164 -14.48 18.97 -1.89
CA PRO A 164 -13.33 19.17 -2.76
C PRO A 164 -13.64 18.95 -4.26
N VAL A 165 -14.68 18.20 -4.60
CA VAL A 165 -14.98 17.83 -5.98
C VAL A 165 -15.30 19.06 -6.83
N GLY A 166 -14.63 19.18 -7.98
CA GLY A 166 -14.72 20.34 -8.87
C GLY A 166 -13.86 21.53 -8.48
N LYS A 167 -13.15 21.48 -7.35
CA LYS A 167 -12.18 22.53 -6.98
C LYS A 167 -10.85 22.29 -7.70
N THR A 168 -10.09 23.37 -7.83
CA THR A 168 -8.76 23.31 -8.42
C THR A 168 -7.72 23.45 -7.32
N ILE A 169 -6.76 22.54 -7.30
CA ILE A 169 -5.55 22.63 -6.47
C ILE A 169 -4.33 22.82 -7.35
N GLU A 170 -3.28 23.39 -6.80
CA GLU A 170 -2.02 23.59 -7.47
C GLU A 170 -1.04 22.52 -7.02
N ILE A 171 -0.39 21.83 -7.97
CA ILE A 171 0.60 20.78 -7.74
C ILE A 171 1.83 21.13 -8.55
N GLY A 172 2.96 21.42 -7.91
CA GLY A 172 4.19 21.80 -8.62
C GLY A 172 4.02 23.02 -9.52
N SER A 173 3.17 23.99 -9.14
CA SER A 173 2.79 25.18 -9.92
C SER A 173 1.85 24.91 -11.10
N GLU A 174 1.28 23.73 -11.20
CA GLU A 174 0.32 23.35 -12.23
C GLU A 174 -1.09 23.15 -11.65
N PRO A 175 -2.15 23.68 -12.30
CA PRO A 175 -3.51 23.53 -11.79
C PRO A 175 -4.10 22.14 -12.12
N PHE A 176 -4.61 21.45 -11.10
CA PHE A 176 -5.32 20.18 -11.23
C PHE A 176 -6.74 20.29 -10.67
N THR A 177 -7.71 19.72 -11.37
CA THR A 177 -9.11 19.71 -10.91
C THR A 177 -9.39 18.44 -10.11
N VAL A 178 -9.88 18.60 -8.90
CA VAL A 178 -10.31 17.48 -8.06
C VAL A 178 -11.56 16.84 -8.67
N ILE A 179 -11.47 15.55 -9.03
CA ILE A 179 -12.57 14.81 -9.65
C ILE A 179 -13.22 13.79 -8.73
N GLY A 180 -12.57 13.46 -7.62
CA GLY A 180 -13.12 12.55 -6.64
C GLY A 180 -12.34 12.51 -5.34
N VAL A 181 -13.02 12.00 -4.33
CA VAL A 181 -12.46 11.64 -3.04
C VAL A 181 -12.40 10.13 -2.95
N VAL A 182 -11.27 9.61 -2.54
CA VAL A 182 -11.05 8.16 -2.35
C VAL A 182 -10.82 7.83 -0.89
N GLU A 183 -11.11 6.61 -0.52
CA GLU A 183 -10.89 6.08 0.80
C GLU A 183 -10.40 4.64 0.66
N GLN A 184 -9.42 4.28 1.45
CA GLN A 184 -8.93 2.90 1.45
C GLN A 184 -9.95 2.02 2.17
N ASN A 185 -10.23 0.84 1.61
CA ASN A 185 -11.14 -0.15 2.22
C ASN A 185 -10.58 -0.58 3.59
N ASP A 186 -11.49 -0.85 4.54
CA ASP A 186 -11.13 -1.30 5.89
C ASP A 186 -10.25 -2.56 5.90
N ASP A 187 -10.41 -3.44 4.91
CA ASP A 187 -9.60 -4.65 4.74
C ASP A 187 -8.12 -4.36 4.46
N TYR A 188 -7.81 -3.14 3.99
CA TYR A 188 -6.45 -2.68 3.68
C TYR A 188 -5.86 -1.79 4.77
N GLN A 189 -6.62 -1.53 5.84
CA GLN A 189 -6.14 -0.71 6.95
C GLN A 189 -5.52 -1.59 8.04
N PRO A 190 -4.47 -1.10 8.73
CA PRO A 190 -3.89 -1.84 9.84
C PRO A 190 -4.92 -2.01 10.98
N ASN A 191 -4.94 -3.18 11.57
CA ASN A 191 -5.81 -3.48 12.70
C ASN A 191 -5.26 -2.81 13.97
N ILE A 192 -5.72 -1.59 14.25
CA ILE A 192 -5.30 -0.77 15.39
C ILE A 192 -6.07 -1.20 16.64
N LYS A 193 -5.37 -1.69 17.66
CA LYS A 193 -5.97 -2.20 18.91
C LYS A 193 -5.78 -1.30 20.11
N THR A 194 -4.80 -0.38 20.06
CA THR A 194 -4.46 0.49 21.18
C THR A 194 -4.51 1.96 20.78
N ILE A 195 -4.72 2.86 21.78
CA ILE A 195 -4.68 4.31 21.56
C ILE A 195 -3.29 4.75 21.10
N ASP A 196 -2.23 4.10 21.56
CA ASP A 196 -0.85 4.44 21.18
C ASP A 196 -0.57 4.06 19.72
N GLU A 197 -1.02 2.88 19.27
CA GLU A 197 -0.99 2.48 17.86
C GLU A 197 -1.83 3.44 16.99
N TYR A 198 -3.02 3.81 17.44
CA TYR A 198 -3.87 4.78 16.76
C TYR A 198 -3.17 6.14 16.60
N ASN A 199 -2.58 6.68 17.68
CA ASN A 199 -1.89 7.96 17.64
C ASN A 199 -0.66 7.91 16.73
N GLN A 200 0.10 6.82 16.78
CA GLN A 200 1.26 6.61 15.92
C GLN A 200 0.84 6.52 14.45
N TYR A 201 -0.18 5.75 14.14
CA TYR A 201 -0.73 5.61 12.79
C TYR A 201 -1.29 6.94 12.27
N TYR A 202 -2.08 7.65 13.08
CA TYR A 202 -2.67 8.93 12.68
C TYR A 202 -1.66 10.07 12.52
N GLN A 203 -0.58 10.06 13.27
CA GLN A 203 0.51 11.01 13.07
C GLN A 203 1.27 10.76 11.76
N MET A 204 1.28 9.53 11.25
CA MET A 204 1.93 9.17 9.99
C MET A 204 1.05 9.43 8.76
N ILE A 205 -0.29 9.48 8.91
CA ILE A 205 -1.21 9.66 7.77
C ILE A 205 -1.63 11.11 7.64
N MET A 206 -0.85 11.88 6.92
CA MET A 206 -1.18 13.27 6.60
C MET A 206 -2.09 13.40 5.36
N GLY A 207 -2.40 12.29 4.72
CA GLY A 207 -3.21 12.19 3.52
C GLY A 207 -2.41 12.09 2.24
N THR A 208 -3.10 11.70 1.16
CA THR A 208 -2.51 11.44 -0.15
C THR A 208 -3.29 12.14 -1.26
N VAL A 209 -2.55 12.75 -2.15
CA VAL A 209 -3.04 13.36 -3.38
C VAL A 209 -2.57 12.50 -4.55
N MET A 210 -3.45 12.11 -5.47
CA MET A 210 -3.15 11.18 -6.55
C MET A 210 -3.45 11.83 -7.91
N ILE A 211 -2.48 11.81 -8.83
CA ILE A 211 -2.62 12.26 -10.22
C ILE A 211 -2.37 11.09 -11.17
N PRO A 212 -2.85 11.12 -12.42
CA PRO A 212 -2.45 10.13 -13.42
C PRO A 212 -0.93 10.15 -13.61
N ASN A 213 -0.26 8.99 -13.63
CA ASN A 213 1.20 8.91 -13.79
C ASN A 213 1.70 9.60 -15.07
N LYS A 214 0.91 9.64 -16.14
CA LYS A 214 1.23 10.36 -17.38
C LYS A 214 1.31 11.88 -17.19
N CYS A 215 0.67 12.41 -16.13
CA CYS A 215 0.76 13.82 -15.77
C CYS A 215 1.94 14.13 -14.83
N TRP A 216 2.66 13.14 -14.34
CA TRP A 216 3.77 13.32 -13.40
C TRP A 216 4.84 14.30 -13.92
N PRO A 217 5.33 14.17 -15.16
CA PRO A 217 6.34 15.07 -15.71
C PRO A 217 5.90 16.53 -15.86
N MET A 218 4.59 16.82 -15.75
CA MET A 218 4.09 18.20 -15.79
C MET A 218 4.33 18.93 -14.48
N ALA A 219 4.28 18.20 -13.35
CA ALA A 219 4.44 18.76 -12.01
C ALA A 219 5.85 18.53 -11.45
N PHE A 220 6.54 17.47 -11.88
CA PHE A 220 7.81 17.00 -11.33
C PHE A 220 8.83 16.65 -12.41
N LYS A 221 9.87 15.90 -12.02
CA LYS A 221 10.90 15.47 -12.96
C LYS A 221 10.41 14.35 -13.87
N PHE A 222 10.92 14.33 -15.09
CA PHE A 222 10.57 13.35 -16.11
C PHE A 222 11.14 11.94 -15.82
N ASP A 223 12.28 11.88 -15.17
CA ASP A 223 13.14 10.70 -14.99
C ASP A 223 13.14 10.16 -13.55
N GLU A 224 12.04 10.35 -12.83
CA GLU A 224 11.89 9.76 -11.50
C GLU A 224 11.57 8.26 -11.62
N PRO A 225 12.17 7.40 -10.77
CA PRO A 225 11.85 5.99 -10.74
C PRO A 225 10.44 5.75 -10.18
N GLU A 226 9.80 4.71 -10.67
CA GLU A 226 8.53 4.24 -10.15
C GLU A 226 8.75 3.23 -9.03
N ASN A 227 7.85 3.22 -8.07
CA ASN A 227 7.68 2.16 -7.09
C ASN A 227 6.61 1.19 -7.61
N ALA A 228 6.56 -0.02 -7.04
CA ALA A 228 5.53 -0.98 -7.35
C ALA A 228 4.78 -1.45 -6.11
N VAL A 229 3.51 -1.79 -6.27
CA VAL A 229 2.75 -2.59 -5.31
C VAL A 229 2.28 -3.84 -6.03
N ILE A 230 2.62 -4.98 -5.46
CA ILE A 230 2.28 -6.30 -5.97
C ILE A 230 1.19 -6.89 -5.09
N ARG A 231 0.06 -7.30 -5.66
CA ARG A 231 -0.94 -8.10 -4.97
C ARG A 231 -0.70 -9.57 -5.28
N ALA A 232 -0.37 -10.35 -4.26
CA ALA A 232 -0.18 -11.79 -4.37
C ALA A 232 -1.54 -12.51 -4.39
N ASP A 233 -1.57 -13.72 -4.98
CA ASP A 233 -2.75 -14.60 -5.01
C ASP A 233 -3.15 -15.11 -3.61
N SER A 234 -2.24 -15.07 -2.65
CA SER A 234 -2.49 -15.44 -1.27
C SER A 234 -1.47 -14.81 -0.32
N THR A 235 -1.84 -14.71 0.96
CA THR A 235 -0.95 -14.20 2.02
C THR A 235 0.34 -15.04 2.14
N ASP A 236 0.26 -16.36 1.91
CA ASP A 236 1.41 -17.26 2.00
C ASP A 236 2.44 -17.02 0.89
N ASN A 237 2.01 -16.49 -0.25
CA ASN A 237 2.85 -16.24 -1.42
C ASN A 237 3.42 -14.81 -1.50
N MET A 238 3.04 -13.92 -0.58
CA MET A 238 3.47 -12.50 -0.60
C MET A 238 4.99 -12.35 -0.65
N SER A 239 5.71 -13.07 0.21
CA SER A 239 7.19 -12.98 0.24
C SER A 239 7.82 -13.50 -1.05
N SER A 240 7.24 -14.55 -1.65
CA SER A 240 7.72 -15.12 -2.91
C SER A 240 7.49 -14.17 -4.08
N ALA A 241 6.28 -13.63 -4.19
CA ALA A 241 5.90 -12.67 -5.23
C ALA A 241 6.70 -11.35 -5.10
N GLY A 242 6.86 -10.82 -3.88
CA GLY A 242 7.62 -9.61 -3.63
C GLY A 242 9.11 -9.75 -3.97
N ASN A 243 9.75 -10.85 -3.58
CA ASN A 243 11.15 -11.10 -3.91
C ASN A 243 11.36 -11.28 -5.41
N ALA A 244 10.47 -12.04 -6.08
CA ALA A 244 10.56 -12.25 -7.52
C ALA A 244 10.36 -10.94 -8.33
N ALA A 245 9.61 -9.98 -7.79
CA ALA A 245 9.40 -8.68 -8.42
C ALA A 245 10.53 -7.68 -8.13
N ALA A 246 11.33 -7.91 -7.09
CA ALA A 246 12.47 -7.06 -6.72
C ALA A 246 13.77 -7.44 -7.47
N ASP A 247 13.87 -8.67 -8.01
CA ASP A 247 15.00 -9.18 -8.80
C ASP A 247 14.91 -8.74 -10.28
#